data_675ffa1811a30fa457f5e4a1a40cfc06
#
_entry.id   675ffa1811a30fa457f5e4a1a40cfc06
#
_cell.length_a   1.000
_cell.length_b   1.000
_cell.length_c   1.000
_cell.angle_alpha   90.00
_cell.angle_beta   90.00
_cell.angle_gamma   90.00
#
_symmetry.space_group_name_H-M   'P 1'
#
loop_
_entity.id
_entity.type
_entity.pdbx_description
1 polymer ?
#
loop_
_entity_poly.entity_id
_entity_poly.type
_entity_poly.pdbx_seq_one_letter_code
_entity_poly.pdbx_strand_id
1 'polypeptide(L)'
;MIGTIGDLVEDIVVRLGAPINEASDTAAHVVRRRGGSAANMAVSVARAGHPARFIGQVGDDAVGTSLLGELRSDGVDVVVRRSGTTGTIVVLLDHLGERTMLTDRGACTFLDHPDRSWLDGLSTLHVPVYSLMGEPLARTTATLIAWAHERGITVSIDASSASMINDFGADHLLELFATLRPTVLLCNAMEAEALGDEIDPSNFGARLTVVKRGGDPAIVIQAGHEPTEVPALRLDNVRDTTGAGDAFAAGLLVALAADSTPVAATMLGHHSAARAITAASGA
;
A
#
# COMPACT_ATOMS: atom_id res chain seq x y z
N MET A 1 -10.00 7.92 12.56
CA MET A 1 -10.13 7.46 11.14
C MET A 1 -8.76 7.36 10.52
N ILE A 2 -8.49 6.31 9.73
CA ILE A 2 -7.25 6.18 8.94
C ILE A 2 -7.55 6.55 7.50
N GLY A 3 -6.81 7.53 6.96
CA GLY A 3 -6.85 7.92 5.54
C GLY A 3 -5.73 7.27 4.75
N THR A 4 -5.99 6.96 3.48
CA THR A 4 -4.98 6.52 2.52
C THR A 4 -5.03 7.41 1.28
N ILE A 5 -3.89 7.66 0.65
CA ILE A 5 -3.84 8.41 -0.61
C ILE A 5 -3.09 7.61 -1.66
N GLY A 6 -3.64 7.52 -2.87
CA GLY A 6 -2.95 6.89 -4.01
C GLY A 6 -3.87 6.19 -4.97
N ASP A 7 -3.43 5.02 -5.44
CA ASP A 7 -4.02 4.32 -6.57
C ASP A 7 -5.28 3.53 -6.21
N LEU A 8 -6.25 3.64 -7.10
CA LEU A 8 -7.39 2.75 -7.27
C LEU A 8 -7.48 2.40 -8.75
N VAL A 9 -7.16 1.18 -9.09
CA VAL A 9 -7.02 0.69 -10.47
C VAL A 9 -7.76 -0.63 -10.66
N GLU A 10 -7.98 -1.03 -11.92
CA GLU A 10 -8.45 -2.36 -12.25
C GLU A 10 -7.25 -3.29 -12.46
N ASP A 11 -7.15 -4.39 -11.70
CA ASP A 11 -6.22 -5.47 -11.98
C ASP A 11 -6.88 -6.49 -12.91
N ILE A 12 -6.29 -6.72 -14.07
CA ILE A 12 -6.64 -7.80 -15.00
C ILE A 12 -5.64 -8.94 -14.82
N VAL A 13 -6.02 -9.94 -14.05
CA VAL A 13 -5.15 -11.10 -13.77
C VAL A 13 -5.35 -12.14 -14.86
N VAL A 14 -4.30 -12.40 -15.63
CA VAL A 14 -4.25 -13.36 -16.73
C VAL A 14 -3.40 -14.55 -16.29
N ARG A 15 -4.04 -15.71 -16.11
CA ARG A 15 -3.34 -16.96 -15.78
C ARG A 15 -3.16 -17.79 -17.04
N LEU A 16 -1.91 -18.09 -17.36
CA LEU A 16 -1.53 -18.89 -18.52
C LEU A 16 -1.32 -20.35 -18.09
N GLY A 17 -1.95 -21.29 -18.81
CA GLY A 17 -1.73 -22.72 -18.60
C GLY A 17 -0.54 -23.29 -19.40
N ALA A 18 0.02 -22.49 -20.32
CA ALA A 18 1.14 -22.85 -21.20
C ALA A 18 1.89 -21.57 -21.61
N PRO A 19 3.08 -21.67 -22.23
CA PRO A 19 3.75 -20.54 -22.84
C PRO A 19 2.88 -19.80 -23.84
N ILE A 20 3.11 -18.49 -24.01
CA ILE A 20 2.39 -17.67 -24.99
C ILE A 20 2.71 -18.15 -26.40
N ASN A 21 1.67 -18.38 -27.20
CA ASN A 21 1.78 -18.67 -28.63
C ASN A 21 2.01 -17.36 -29.38
N GLU A 22 3.22 -17.14 -29.86
CA GLU A 22 3.55 -15.94 -30.64
C GLU A 22 2.71 -15.86 -31.91
N ALA A 23 2.18 -14.66 -32.19
CA ALA A 23 1.33 -14.38 -33.35
C ALA A 23 0.09 -15.28 -33.49
N SER A 24 -0.39 -15.88 -32.39
CA SER A 24 -1.56 -16.77 -32.37
C SER A 24 -2.31 -16.65 -31.03
N ASP A 25 -3.43 -17.34 -30.91
CA ASP A 25 -4.25 -17.37 -29.71
C ASP A 25 -3.59 -18.22 -28.61
N THR A 26 -3.59 -17.68 -27.40
CA THR A 26 -3.18 -18.41 -26.20
C THR A 26 -4.38 -18.50 -25.24
N ALA A 27 -4.77 -19.70 -24.88
CA ALA A 27 -5.83 -19.91 -23.90
C ALA A 27 -5.38 -19.42 -22.51
N ALA A 28 -6.21 -18.62 -21.86
CA ALA A 28 -5.93 -18.05 -20.55
C ALA A 28 -7.19 -17.99 -19.69
N HIS A 29 -7.00 -17.98 -18.37
CA HIS A 29 -8.06 -17.64 -17.43
C HIS A 29 -7.89 -16.17 -17.01
N VAL A 30 -8.91 -15.34 -17.25
CA VAL A 30 -8.84 -13.90 -16.99
C VAL A 30 -9.85 -13.52 -15.91
N VAL A 31 -9.36 -12.87 -14.88
CA VAL A 31 -10.16 -12.32 -13.76
C VAL A 31 -9.89 -10.84 -13.64
N ARG A 32 -10.94 -10.06 -13.43
CA ARG A 32 -10.85 -8.63 -13.11
C ARG A 32 -11.09 -8.43 -11.61
N ARG A 33 -10.33 -7.57 -10.98
CA ARG A 33 -10.47 -7.25 -9.57
C ARG A 33 -10.00 -5.83 -9.29
N ARG A 34 -10.41 -5.28 -8.16
CA ARG A 34 -9.86 -4.02 -7.67
C ARG A 34 -8.39 -4.19 -7.31
N GLY A 35 -7.57 -3.24 -7.75
CA GLY A 35 -6.17 -3.07 -7.41
C GLY A 35 -5.87 -1.70 -6.81
N GLY A 36 -4.60 -1.49 -6.53
CA GLY A 36 -4.05 -0.27 -5.92
C GLY A 36 -3.81 -0.43 -4.41
N SER A 37 -2.55 -0.23 -3.99
CA SER A 37 -2.13 -0.43 -2.58
C SER A 37 -2.92 0.48 -1.62
N ALA A 38 -3.09 1.77 -1.95
CA ALA A 38 -3.86 2.69 -1.12
C ALA A 38 -5.32 2.23 -0.94
N ALA A 39 -5.96 1.76 -2.02
CA ALA A 39 -7.34 1.25 -1.97
C ALA A 39 -7.45 -0.05 -1.15
N ASN A 40 -6.51 -0.99 -1.35
CA ASN A 40 -6.46 -2.25 -0.62
C ASN A 40 -6.25 -2.03 0.88
N MET A 41 -5.37 -1.08 1.23
CA MET A 41 -5.14 -0.69 2.62
C MET A 41 -6.39 -0.08 3.25
N ALA A 42 -7.10 0.84 2.58
CA ALA A 42 -8.34 1.43 3.08
C ALA A 42 -9.41 0.35 3.36
N VAL A 43 -9.58 -0.59 2.43
CA VAL A 43 -10.50 -1.73 2.60
C VAL A 43 -10.09 -2.63 3.75
N SER A 44 -8.79 -2.88 3.92
CA SER A 44 -8.29 -3.70 5.03
C SER A 44 -8.57 -3.04 6.39
N VAL A 45 -8.45 -1.70 6.48
CA VAL A 45 -8.83 -0.92 7.66
C VAL A 45 -10.33 -1.02 7.94
N ALA A 46 -11.17 -0.83 6.91
CA ALA A 46 -12.62 -0.92 7.05
C ALA A 46 -13.08 -2.32 7.49
N ARG A 47 -12.52 -3.38 6.89
CA ARG A 47 -12.78 -4.78 7.27
C ARG A 47 -12.29 -5.14 8.67
N ALA A 48 -11.31 -4.40 9.19
CA ALA A 48 -10.91 -4.50 10.60
C ALA A 48 -11.88 -3.77 11.56
N GLY A 49 -12.97 -3.19 11.04
CA GLY A 49 -13.96 -2.47 11.84
C GLY A 49 -13.56 -1.05 12.22
N HIS A 50 -12.53 -0.49 11.56
CA HIS A 50 -12.07 0.87 11.86
C HIS A 50 -12.46 1.84 10.73
N PRO A 51 -12.86 3.09 11.03
CA PRO A 51 -13.19 4.07 10.00
C PRO A 51 -12.02 4.33 9.06
N ALA A 52 -12.26 4.17 7.75
CA ALA A 52 -11.28 4.30 6.69
C ALA A 52 -11.71 5.35 5.67
N ARG A 53 -10.76 6.11 5.14
CA ARG A 53 -10.94 7.05 4.00
C ARG A 53 -9.96 6.73 2.91
N PHE A 54 -10.43 6.68 1.67
CA PHE A 54 -9.60 6.65 0.47
C PHE A 54 -9.61 8.01 -0.20
N ILE A 55 -8.41 8.55 -0.52
CA ILE A 55 -8.19 9.80 -1.24
C ILE A 55 -7.48 9.46 -2.55
N GLY A 56 -8.03 9.89 -3.70
CA GLY A 56 -7.43 9.58 -4.98
C GLY A 56 -8.13 10.21 -6.17
N GLN A 57 -7.76 9.76 -7.36
CA GLN A 57 -8.43 10.10 -8.60
C GLN A 57 -8.66 8.84 -9.44
N VAL A 58 -9.83 8.75 -10.07
CA VAL A 58 -10.17 7.70 -11.03
C VAL A 58 -10.70 8.33 -12.32
N GLY A 59 -10.77 7.56 -13.37
CA GLY A 59 -11.38 7.98 -14.62
C GLY A 59 -12.86 8.34 -14.48
N ASP A 60 -13.36 9.18 -15.38
CA ASP A 60 -14.79 9.42 -15.53
C ASP A 60 -15.40 8.39 -16.50
N ASP A 61 -15.24 7.12 -16.14
CA ASP A 61 -15.62 5.94 -16.91
C ASP A 61 -16.36 4.90 -16.06
N ALA A 62 -16.83 3.84 -16.73
CA ALA A 62 -17.58 2.76 -16.09
C ALA A 62 -16.73 1.97 -15.09
N VAL A 63 -15.43 1.78 -15.38
CA VAL A 63 -14.49 1.07 -14.50
C VAL A 63 -14.32 1.85 -13.20
N GLY A 64 -14.01 3.16 -13.27
CA GLY A 64 -13.90 4.02 -12.10
C GLY A 64 -15.19 4.04 -11.27
N THR A 65 -16.35 4.05 -11.92
CA THR A 65 -17.65 3.99 -11.23
C THR A 65 -17.82 2.67 -10.48
N SER A 66 -17.48 1.53 -11.08
CA SER A 66 -17.54 0.20 -10.45
C SER A 66 -16.62 0.12 -9.23
N LEU A 67 -15.34 0.50 -9.40
CA LEU A 67 -14.34 0.45 -8.34
C LEU A 67 -14.71 1.31 -7.12
N LEU A 68 -15.26 2.51 -7.36
CA LEU A 68 -15.77 3.38 -6.28
C LEU A 68 -16.99 2.77 -5.58
N GLY A 69 -17.85 2.08 -6.32
CA GLY A 69 -18.97 1.32 -5.76
C GLY A 69 -18.50 0.22 -4.82
N GLU A 70 -17.46 -0.51 -5.21
CA GLU A 70 -16.84 -1.56 -4.38
C GLU A 70 -16.26 -0.98 -3.09
N LEU A 71 -15.48 0.12 -3.15
CA LEU A 71 -14.94 0.76 -1.95
C LEU A 71 -16.03 1.17 -0.96
N ARG A 72 -17.12 1.78 -1.47
CA ARG A 72 -18.24 2.18 -0.63
C ARG A 72 -18.97 0.99 -0.01
N SER A 73 -19.10 -0.11 -0.76
CA SER A 73 -19.72 -1.35 -0.25
C SER A 73 -18.87 -2.02 0.84
N ASP A 74 -17.53 -1.85 0.79
CA ASP A 74 -16.60 -2.27 1.84
C ASP A 74 -16.60 -1.29 3.06
N GLY A 75 -17.41 -0.22 3.04
CA GLY A 75 -17.52 0.75 4.15
C GLY A 75 -16.43 1.84 4.16
N VAL A 76 -15.74 2.04 3.07
CA VAL A 76 -14.70 3.09 2.94
C VAL A 76 -15.35 4.43 2.59
N ASP A 77 -15.02 5.49 3.34
CA ASP A 77 -15.31 6.87 2.96
C ASP A 77 -14.42 7.27 1.77
N VAL A 78 -15.04 7.82 0.71
CA VAL A 78 -14.38 8.01 -0.58
C VAL A 78 -14.31 9.49 -0.93
N VAL A 79 -13.11 10.03 -0.95
CA VAL A 79 -12.79 11.41 -1.38
C VAL A 79 -12.02 11.33 -2.69
N VAL A 80 -12.70 11.47 -3.82
CA VAL A 80 -12.13 11.17 -5.14
C VAL A 80 -12.45 12.24 -6.15
N ARG A 81 -11.46 12.62 -6.95
CA ARG A 81 -11.67 13.35 -8.20
C ARG A 81 -11.95 12.36 -9.33
N ARG A 82 -12.73 12.79 -10.31
CA ARG A 82 -13.05 12.00 -11.50
C ARG A 82 -12.65 12.77 -12.75
N SER A 83 -11.67 12.23 -13.49
CA SER A 83 -11.22 12.79 -14.79
C SER A 83 -10.27 11.80 -15.46
N GLY A 84 -10.29 11.76 -16.79
CA GLY A 84 -9.43 10.88 -17.58
C GLY A 84 -9.90 9.43 -17.60
N THR A 85 -8.97 8.48 -17.78
CA THR A 85 -9.22 7.03 -17.85
C THR A 85 -8.73 6.36 -16.59
N THR A 86 -9.53 5.45 -16.05
CA THR A 86 -9.16 4.66 -14.88
C THR A 86 -7.94 3.77 -15.20
N GLY A 87 -6.98 3.75 -14.28
CA GLY A 87 -5.76 2.95 -14.44
C GLY A 87 -6.06 1.44 -14.48
N THR A 88 -5.25 0.72 -15.23
CA THR A 88 -5.34 -0.73 -15.40
C THR A 88 -3.97 -1.37 -15.26
N ILE A 89 -3.89 -2.44 -14.47
CA ILE A 89 -2.68 -3.25 -14.34
C ILE A 89 -2.99 -4.65 -14.88
N VAL A 90 -2.27 -5.06 -15.92
CA VAL A 90 -2.36 -6.45 -16.39
C VAL A 90 -1.31 -7.27 -15.65
N VAL A 91 -1.78 -8.25 -14.89
CA VAL A 91 -0.94 -9.18 -14.12
C VAL A 91 -0.89 -10.51 -14.86
N LEU A 92 0.21 -10.76 -15.54
CA LEU A 92 0.46 -12.04 -16.19
C LEU A 92 1.04 -13.02 -15.15
N LEU A 93 0.35 -14.14 -14.97
CA LEU A 93 0.87 -15.30 -14.22
C LEU A 93 1.15 -16.40 -15.25
N ASP A 94 2.40 -16.72 -15.42
CA ASP A 94 2.79 -17.77 -16.36
C ASP A 94 2.50 -19.18 -15.80
N HIS A 95 2.76 -20.21 -16.62
CA HIS A 95 2.54 -21.60 -16.26
C HIS A 95 3.50 -22.13 -15.15
N LEU A 96 4.54 -21.36 -14.83
CA LEU A 96 5.47 -21.63 -13.72
C LEU A 96 5.07 -20.89 -12.43
N GLY A 97 4.08 -19.97 -12.53
CA GLY A 97 3.63 -19.13 -11.43
C GLY A 97 4.39 -17.80 -11.30
N GLU A 98 5.29 -17.50 -12.27
CA GLU A 98 6.01 -16.23 -12.29
C GLU A 98 5.07 -15.08 -12.66
N ARG A 99 5.27 -13.94 -12.00
CA ARG A 99 4.42 -12.76 -12.15
C ARG A 99 5.12 -11.66 -12.93
N THR A 100 4.48 -11.20 -14.02
CA THR A 100 4.84 -9.97 -14.73
C THR A 100 3.69 -8.97 -14.66
N MET A 101 4.00 -7.72 -14.35
CA MET A 101 2.99 -6.66 -14.25
C MET A 101 3.22 -5.63 -15.34
N LEU A 102 2.16 -5.35 -16.13
CA LEU A 102 2.11 -4.28 -17.12
C LEU A 102 1.22 -3.19 -16.53
N THR A 103 1.83 -2.07 -16.14
CA THR A 103 1.18 -1.08 -15.30
C THR A 103 0.89 0.20 -16.06
N ASP A 104 -0.39 0.53 -16.21
CA ASP A 104 -0.88 1.86 -16.56
C ASP A 104 -1.68 2.41 -15.38
N ARG A 105 -1.14 3.39 -14.67
CA ARG A 105 -1.79 3.99 -13.50
C ARG A 105 -2.90 4.97 -13.87
N GLY A 106 -2.99 5.39 -15.15
CA GLY A 106 -4.05 6.23 -15.68
C GLY A 106 -4.33 7.47 -14.84
N ALA A 107 -5.60 7.71 -14.56
CA ALA A 107 -6.08 8.87 -13.83
C ALA A 107 -5.46 9.04 -12.43
N CYS A 108 -4.99 7.97 -11.78
CA CYS A 108 -4.45 8.04 -10.42
C CYS A 108 -3.28 9.01 -10.28
N THR A 109 -2.45 9.14 -11.34
CA THR A 109 -1.27 10.00 -11.34
C THR A 109 -1.58 11.49 -11.47
N PHE A 110 -2.81 11.86 -11.82
CA PHE A 110 -3.23 13.23 -12.11
C PHE A 110 -3.98 13.91 -10.97
N LEU A 111 -4.00 13.32 -9.76
CA LEU A 111 -4.60 13.96 -8.61
C LEU A 111 -3.87 15.27 -8.28
N ASP A 112 -4.58 16.40 -8.40
CA ASP A 112 -4.05 17.75 -8.16
C ASP A 112 -5.02 18.58 -7.30
N HIS A 113 -4.62 19.80 -6.97
CA HIS A 113 -5.42 20.75 -6.20
C HIS A 113 -5.94 20.15 -4.88
N PRO A 114 -5.02 19.80 -3.93
CA PRO A 114 -5.42 19.22 -2.64
C PRO A 114 -6.32 20.16 -1.85
N ASP A 115 -7.23 19.59 -1.05
CA ASP A 115 -8.09 20.32 -0.16
C ASP A 115 -7.84 19.89 1.29
N ARG A 116 -7.75 20.85 2.20
CA ARG A 116 -7.50 20.57 3.63
C ARG A 116 -8.60 19.71 4.27
N SER A 117 -9.82 19.78 3.76
CA SER A 117 -10.95 18.96 4.25
C SER A 117 -10.77 17.48 3.99
N TRP A 118 -9.89 17.07 3.06
CA TRP A 118 -9.59 15.65 2.83
C TRP A 118 -8.98 14.97 4.07
N LEU A 119 -8.36 15.77 4.95
CA LEU A 119 -7.76 15.30 6.20
C LEU A 119 -8.69 15.41 7.41
N ASP A 120 -9.93 15.87 7.25
CA ASP A 120 -10.83 16.08 8.39
C ASP A 120 -11.20 14.75 9.08
N GLY A 121 -11.00 14.70 10.39
CA GLY A 121 -11.26 13.51 11.21
C GLY A 121 -10.22 12.39 11.09
N LEU A 122 -9.13 12.58 10.33
CA LEU A 122 -8.05 11.60 10.28
C LEU A 122 -7.18 11.66 11.56
N SER A 123 -6.81 10.49 12.08
CA SER A 123 -5.75 10.30 13.07
C SER A 123 -4.45 9.84 12.41
N THR A 124 -4.55 9.22 11.23
CA THR A 124 -3.40 8.69 10.48
C THR A 124 -3.63 8.91 8.99
N LEU A 125 -2.59 9.33 8.28
CA LEU A 125 -2.51 9.35 6.81
C LEU A 125 -1.45 8.33 6.37
N HIS A 126 -1.87 7.31 5.63
CA HIS A 126 -1.00 6.29 5.06
C HIS A 126 -0.73 6.58 3.58
N VAL A 127 0.53 6.47 3.19
CA VAL A 127 1.04 6.85 1.87
C VAL A 127 1.90 5.72 1.31
N PRO A 128 1.40 4.91 0.37
CA PRO A 128 2.28 4.08 -0.44
C PRO A 128 3.24 4.95 -1.24
N VAL A 129 4.51 4.57 -1.35
CA VAL A 129 5.52 5.39 -2.03
C VAL A 129 5.17 5.68 -3.50
N TYR A 130 4.35 4.84 -4.13
CA TYR A 130 3.77 5.12 -5.45
C TYR A 130 3.11 6.50 -5.54
N SER A 131 2.52 6.99 -4.45
CA SER A 131 1.86 8.29 -4.40
C SER A 131 2.82 9.48 -4.32
N LEU A 132 4.11 9.20 -4.17
CA LEU A 132 5.20 10.17 -4.19
C LEU A 132 5.92 10.20 -5.54
N MET A 133 5.46 9.38 -6.51
CA MET A 133 6.07 9.24 -7.83
C MET A 133 5.22 9.91 -8.91
N GLY A 134 5.85 10.83 -9.64
CA GLY A 134 5.22 11.53 -10.76
C GLY A 134 4.32 12.69 -10.34
N GLU A 135 4.44 13.78 -11.10
CA GLU A 135 3.60 14.98 -10.93
C GLU A 135 2.28 14.83 -11.69
N PRO A 136 1.18 15.42 -11.19
CA PRO A 136 1.05 16.26 -9.99
C PRO A 136 0.77 15.51 -8.69
N LEU A 137 0.59 14.18 -8.71
CA LEU A 137 0.25 13.38 -7.53
C LEU A 137 1.28 13.53 -6.41
N ALA A 138 2.57 13.49 -6.75
CA ALA A 138 3.66 13.60 -5.76
C ALA A 138 3.57 14.93 -4.98
N ARG A 139 3.41 16.06 -5.66
CA ARG A 139 3.23 17.38 -5.02
C ARG A 139 1.97 17.44 -4.17
N THR A 140 0.86 16.88 -4.66
CA THR A 140 -0.41 16.81 -3.92
C THR A 140 -0.23 16.01 -2.63
N THR A 141 0.42 14.85 -2.72
CA THR A 141 0.70 13.99 -1.57
C THR A 141 1.62 14.67 -0.56
N ALA A 142 2.71 15.28 -1.01
CA ALA A 142 3.62 16.03 -0.14
C ALA A 142 2.90 17.20 0.58
N THR A 143 1.99 17.89 -0.12
CA THR A 143 1.17 18.96 0.48
C THR A 143 0.25 18.41 1.57
N LEU A 144 -0.40 17.28 1.33
CA LEU A 144 -1.26 16.64 2.34
C LEU A 144 -0.45 16.14 3.55
N ILE A 145 0.77 15.62 3.33
CA ILE A 145 1.68 15.24 4.42
C ILE A 145 2.04 16.46 5.28
N ALA A 146 2.39 17.59 4.65
CA ALA A 146 2.69 18.82 5.38
C ALA A 146 1.49 19.29 6.23
N TRP A 147 0.30 19.28 5.67
CA TRP A 147 -0.92 19.63 6.42
C TRP A 147 -1.30 18.59 7.49
N ALA A 148 -0.97 17.31 7.29
CA ALA A 148 -1.13 16.29 8.30
C ALA A 148 -0.24 16.57 9.51
N HIS A 149 1.00 16.94 9.29
CA HIS A 149 1.92 17.35 10.38
C HIS A 149 1.43 18.59 11.13
N GLU A 150 0.95 19.63 10.44
CA GLU A 150 0.35 20.82 11.05
C GLU A 150 -0.83 20.48 11.99
N ARG A 151 -1.54 19.38 11.71
CA ARG A 151 -2.71 18.92 12.49
C ARG A 151 -2.38 17.83 13.51
N GLY A 152 -1.13 17.42 13.64
CA GLY A 152 -0.72 16.32 14.51
C GLY A 152 -1.22 14.94 14.05
N ILE A 153 -1.57 14.79 12.75
CA ILE A 153 -1.97 13.53 12.16
C ILE A 153 -0.71 12.67 11.95
N THR A 154 -0.74 11.44 12.38
CA THR A 154 0.35 10.47 12.16
C THR A 154 0.51 10.20 10.67
N VAL A 155 1.73 10.33 10.14
CA VAL A 155 2.06 9.99 8.75
C VAL A 155 2.77 8.66 8.71
N SER A 156 2.24 7.72 7.91
CA SER A 156 2.87 6.43 7.62
C SER A 156 3.21 6.34 6.14
N ILE A 157 4.44 5.94 5.81
CA ILE A 157 4.85 5.65 4.43
C ILE A 157 5.14 4.15 4.31
N ASP A 158 4.67 3.51 3.23
CA ASP A 158 5.08 2.15 2.84
C ASP A 158 6.00 2.25 1.61
N ALA A 159 7.18 1.65 1.66
CA ALA A 159 8.17 1.67 0.58
C ALA A 159 7.72 0.94 -0.70
N SER A 160 6.76 0.04 -0.59
CA SER A 160 5.90 -0.54 -1.65
C SER A 160 6.59 -1.37 -2.74
N SER A 161 7.80 -1.05 -3.21
CA SER A 161 8.43 -1.75 -4.34
C SER A 161 9.95 -1.60 -4.38
N ALA A 162 10.68 -2.70 -4.26
CA ALA A 162 12.14 -2.71 -4.39
C ALA A 162 12.62 -2.29 -5.78
N SER A 163 11.93 -2.67 -6.86
CA SER A 163 12.29 -2.24 -8.22
C SER A 163 12.17 -0.73 -8.38
N MET A 164 11.14 -0.13 -7.83
CA MET A 164 10.96 1.31 -7.87
C MET A 164 12.00 2.06 -7.02
N ILE A 165 12.40 1.51 -5.87
CA ILE A 165 13.50 2.05 -5.05
C ILE A 165 14.79 2.07 -5.87
N ASN A 166 15.09 0.99 -6.59
CA ASN A 166 16.27 0.89 -7.45
C ASN A 166 16.22 1.87 -8.63
N ASP A 167 15.05 2.04 -9.26
CA ASP A 167 14.86 2.94 -10.40
C ASP A 167 14.95 4.43 -9.99
N PHE A 168 14.41 4.76 -8.81
CA PHE A 168 14.39 6.12 -8.28
C PHE A 168 15.71 6.50 -7.59
N GLY A 169 16.44 5.53 -7.08
CA GLY A 169 17.66 5.65 -6.29
C GLY A 169 17.37 5.70 -4.78
N ALA A 170 18.01 4.78 -4.04
CA ALA A 170 17.82 4.67 -2.59
C ALA A 170 18.14 5.97 -1.85
N ASP A 171 19.28 6.60 -2.13
CA ASP A 171 19.70 7.85 -1.51
C ASP A 171 18.66 8.96 -1.70
N HIS A 172 18.15 9.09 -2.93
CA HIS A 172 17.13 10.11 -3.25
C HIS A 172 15.81 9.86 -2.50
N LEU A 173 15.43 8.58 -2.34
CA LEU A 173 14.23 8.23 -1.59
C LEU A 173 14.40 8.47 -0.09
N LEU A 174 15.58 8.18 0.47
CA LEU A 174 15.90 8.47 1.87
C LEU A 174 15.92 9.99 2.15
N GLU A 175 16.47 10.80 1.24
CA GLU A 175 16.39 12.26 1.30
C GLU A 175 14.94 12.75 1.26
N LEU A 176 14.09 12.14 0.43
CA LEU A 176 12.67 12.43 0.37
C LEU A 176 11.99 12.08 1.70
N PHE A 177 12.28 10.92 2.29
CA PHE A 177 11.74 10.54 3.60
C PHE A 177 12.21 11.50 4.70
N ALA A 178 13.47 11.91 4.69
CA ALA A 178 13.99 12.92 5.63
C ALA A 178 13.26 14.28 5.50
N THR A 179 12.86 14.64 4.28
CA THR A 179 12.06 15.85 4.02
C THR A 179 10.62 15.69 4.50
N LEU A 180 9.98 14.56 4.18
CA LEU A 180 8.59 14.27 4.50
C LEU A 180 8.37 13.87 5.96
N ARG A 181 9.40 13.38 6.65
CA ARG A 181 9.43 13.03 8.08
C ARG A 181 8.27 12.12 8.51
N PRO A 182 8.11 10.92 7.90
CA PRO A 182 7.04 10.02 8.30
C PRO A 182 7.21 9.62 9.77
N THR A 183 6.11 9.46 10.49
CA THR A 183 6.12 8.91 11.85
C THR A 183 6.46 7.42 11.84
N VAL A 184 5.96 6.71 10.82
CA VAL A 184 6.12 5.27 10.62
C VAL A 184 6.57 4.99 9.18
N LEU A 185 7.66 4.24 9.03
CA LEU A 185 8.07 3.65 7.76
C LEU A 185 7.76 2.14 7.76
N LEU A 186 7.15 1.66 6.70
CA LEU A 186 6.92 0.25 6.45
C LEU A 186 7.70 -0.18 5.20
N CYS A 187 8.37 -1.31 5.28
CA CYS A 187 9.00 -1.93 4.12
C CYS A 187 8.95 -3.46 4.26
N ASN A 188 9.15 -4.18 3.17
CA ASN A 188 9.45 -5.61 3.22
C ASN A 188 10.97 -5.85 3.18
N ALA A 189 11.41 -7.11 3.28
CA ALA A 189 12.84 -7.45 3.31
C ALA A 189 13.59 -6.98 2.06
N MET A 190 12.99 -7.13 0.86
CA MET A 190 13.60 -6.72 -0.40
C MET A 190 13.68 -5.19 -0.54
N GLU A 191 12.67 -4.50 -0.03
CA GLU A 191 12.62 -3.03 0.02
C GLU A 191 13.63 -2.48 1.03
N ALA A 192 13.77 -3.13 2.18
CA ALA A 192 14.79 -2.79 3.18
C ALA A 192 16.21 -2.97 2.63
N GLU A 193 16.47 -4.08 1.94
CA GLU A 193 17.74 -4.33 1.24
C GLU A 193 18.02 -3.27 0.16
N ALA A 194 17.01 -2.91 -0.63
CA ALA A 194 17.13 -1.88 -1.67
C ALA A 194 17.37 -0.48 -1.10
N LEU A 195 16.85 -0.16 0.10
CA LEU A 195 17.12 1.09 0.83
C LEU A 195 18.48 1.09 1.53
N GLY A 196 19.13 -0.08 1.67
CA GLY A 196 20.40 -0.25 2.37
C GLY A 196 20.26 -0.24 3.89
N ASP A 197 21.40 -0.11 4.57
CA ASP A 197 21.47 -0.17 6.05
C ASP A 197 20.88 1.07 6.76
N GLU A 198 20.39 2.06 6.03
CA GLU A 198 19.94 3.36 6.55
C GLU A 198 18.44 3.41 6.89
N ILE A 199 17.80 2.26 7.09
CA ILE A 199 16.38 2.17 7.49
C ILE A 199 16.12 2.48 8.98
N ASP A 200 17.13 2.89 9.72
CA ASP A 200 16.97 3.40 11.09
C ASP A 200 16.08 4.65 11.05
N PRO A 201 14.95 4.67 11.80
CA PRO A 201 14.03 5.78 11.79
C PRO A 201 14.66 7.12 12.17
N SER A 202 15.74 7.14 12.95
CA SER A 202 16.45 8.36 13.33
C SER A 202 17.09 9.08 12.14
N ASN A 203 17.46 8.36 11.07
CA ASN A 203 18.11 8.93 9.88
C ASN A 203 17.18 9.83 9.07
N PHE A 204 15.87 9.64 9.16
CA PHE A 204 14.86 10.44 8.45
C PHE A 204 13.78 11.04 9.38
N GLY A 205 14.06 11.09 10.69
CA GLY A 205 13.18 11.75 11.67
C GLY A 205 11.88 10.99 11.97
N ALA A 206 11.82 9.70 11.65
CA ALA A 206 10.71 8.84 12.03
C ALA A 206 10.85 8.34 13.48
N ARG A 207 9.78 7.74 13.98
CA ARG A 207 9.77 7.10 15.31
C ARG A 207 9.88 5.58 15.21
N LEU A 208 9.44 5.02 14.10
CA LEU A 208 9.27 3.59 13.92
C LEU A 208 9.51 3.19 12.47
N THR A 209 10.34 2.18 12.28
CA THR A 209 10.42 1.39 11.05
C THR A 209 9.99 -0.04 11.34
N VAL A 210 9.17 -0.64 10.46
CA VAL A 210 8.78 -2.05 10.55
C VAL A 210 9.11 -2.75 9.24
N VAL A 211 10.00 -3.74 9.33
CA VAL A 211 10.40 -4.58 8.18
C VAL A 211 9.58 -5.86 8.18
N LYS A 212 8.68 -6.00 7.21
CA LYS A 212 7.86 -7.19 6.96
C LYS A 212 8.72 -8.26 6.29
N ARG A 213 8.71 -9.50 6.80
CA ARG A 213 9.56 -10.59 6.29
C ARG A 213 8.76 -11.84 5.90
N GLY A 214 7.53 -11.65 5.46
CA GLY A 214 6.65 -12.74 5.06
C GLY A 214 6.33 -13.69 6.20
N GLY A 215 6.77 -14.95 6.10
CA GLY A 215 6.61 -15.97 7.15
C GLY A 215 7.68 -15.91 8.24
N ASP A 216 8.72 -15.09 8.08
CA ASP A 216 9.75 -14.86 9.08
C ASP A 216 9.34 -13.77 10.07
N PRO A 217 9.99 -13.68 11.25
CA PRO A 217 9.71 -12.61 12.21
C PRO A 217 9.90 -11.23 11.58
N ALA A 218 8.94 -10.33 11.75
CA ALA A 218 9.10 -8.93 11.38
C ALA A 218 10.09 -8.24 12.32
N ILE A 219 10.84 -7.24 11.80
CA ILE A 219 11.77 -6.46 12.60
C ILE A 219 11.12 -5.10 12.91
N VAL A 220 11.06 -4.75 14.18
CA VAL A 220 10.58 -3.46 14.70
C VAL A 220 11.79 -2.65 15.16
N ILE A 221 12.03 -1.52 14.50
CA ILE A 221 13.12 -0.60 14.81
C ILE A 221 12.51 0.70 15.34
N GLN A 222 12.75 1.01 16.59
CA GLN A 222 12.31 2.26 17.20
C GLN A 222 13.51 3.19 17.36
N ALA A 223 13.34 4.47 17.10
CA ALA A 223 14.41 5.45 17.25
C ALA A 223 15.05 5.38 18.65
N GLY A 224 16.36 5.15 18.69
CA GLY A 224 17.12 5.05 19.94
C GLY A 224 16.98 3.74 20.71
N HIS A 225 16.41 2.69 20.11
CA HIS A 225 16.26 1.36 20.72
C HIS A 225 16.85 0.28 19.83
N GLU A 226 17.24 -0.83 20.44
CA GLU A 226 17.65 -2.03 19.71
C GLU A 226 16.48 -2.62 18.93
N PRO A 227 16.71 -3.13 17.71
CA PRO A 227 15.71 -3.80 16.92
C PRO A 227 15.08 -4.99 17.67
N THR A 228 13.77 -5.16 17.51
CA THR A 228 13.02 -6.25 18.16
C THR A 228 12.37 -7.13 17.09
N GLU A 229 12.57 -8.44 17.17
CA GLU A 229 11.89 -9.41 16.31
C GLU A 229 10.50 -9.76 16.84
N VAL A 230 9.50 -9.75 15.95
CA VAL A 230 8.11 -10.10 16.25
C VAL A 230 7.71 -11.29 15.39
N PRO A 231 7.44 -12.48 15.99
CA PRO A 231 7.15 -13.70 15.25
C PRO A 231 5.94 -13.57 14.32
N ALA A 232 6.07 -14.08 13.09
CA ALA A 232 4.97 -14.20 12.15
C ALA A 232 4.07 -15.41 12.51
N LEU A 233 2.83 -15.36 12.04
CA LEU A 233 1.92 -16.50 12.13
C LEU A 233 2.27 -17.53 11.05
N ARG A 234 2.41 -18.78 11.44
CA ARG A 234 2.58 -19.88 10.48
C ARG A 234 1.28 -20.15 9.76
N LEU A 235 1.34 -20.17 8.44
CA LEU A 235 0.22 -20.51 7.58
C LEU A 235 0.62 -21.68 6.69
N ASP A 236 -0.26 -22.67 6.57
CA ASP A 236 -0.08 -23.79 5.66
C ASP A 236 -0.76 -23.48 4.33
N ASN A 237 -0.20 -23.96 3.22
CA ASN A 237 -0.79 -23.87 1.87
C ASN A 237 -1.06 -22.45 1.35
N VAL A 238 -0.16 -21.52 1.56
CA VAL A 238 -0.25 -20.15 1.01
C VAL A 238 -0.15 -20.20 -0.52
N ARG A 239 -1.20 -19.74 -1.22
CA ARG A 239 -1.30 -19.72 -2.69
C ARG A 239 -1.18 -18.32 -3.28
N ASP A 240 -1.67 -17.32 -2.59
CA ASP A 240 -1.64 -15.92 -3.04
C ASP A 240 -1.38 -15.01 -1.83
N THR A 241 -0.34 -14.22 -1.92
CA THR A 241 0.05 -13.22 -0.89
C THR A 241 -0.32 -11.80 -1.29
N THR A 242 -1.07 -11.62 -2.38
CA THR A 242 -1.46 -10.29 -2.87
C THR A 242 -2.27 -9.53 -1.80
N GLY A 243 -1.87 -8.30 -1.53
CA GLY A 243 -2.51 -7.46 -0.51
C GLY A 243 -2.17 -7.82 0.94
N ALA A 244 -1.31 -8.84 1.18
CA ALA A 244 -0.89 -9.18 2.55
C ALA A 244 -0.12 -8.03 3.22
N GLY A 245 0.72 -7.31 2.47
CA GLY A 245 1.42 -6.11 2.93
C GLY A 245 0.47 -4.99 3.34
N ASP A 246 -0.55 -4.71 2.51
CA ASP A 246 -1.58 -3.71 2.79
C ASP A 246 -2.41 -4.09 4.02
N ALA A 247 -2.77 -5.37 4.15
CA ALA A 247 -3.49 -5.87 5.32
C ALA A 247 -2.64 -5.81 6.61
N PHE A 248 -1.34 -6.10 6.50
CA PHE A 248 -0.41 -5.94 7.62
C PHE A 248 -0.35 -4.47 8.05
N ALA A 249 -0.14 -3.54 7.11
CA ALA A 249 -0.11 -2.11 7.38
C ALA A 249 -1.40 -1.64 8.06
N ALA A 250 -2.55 -2.10 7.58
CA ALA A 250 -3.85 -1.80 8.18
C ALA A 250 -3.94 -2.25 9.64
N GLY A 251 -3.61 -3.51 9.94
CA GLY A 251 -3.66 -4.05 11.30
C GLY A 251 -2.72 -3.33 12.25
N LEU A 252 -1.50 -3.04 11.78
CA LEU A 252 -0.49 -2.30 12.54
C LEU A 252 -0.96 -0.87 12.84
N LEU A 253 -1.41 -0.12 11.82
CA LEU A 253 -1.79 1.28 12.00
C LEU A 253 -3.08 1.43 12.83
N VAL A 254 -4.04 0.50 12.70
CA VAL A 254 -5.23 0.46 13.57
C VAL A 254 -4.82 0.27 15.03
N ALA A 255 -3.88 -0.64 15.31
CA ALA A 255 -3.39 -0.87 16.65
C ALA A 255 -2.60 0.31 17.22
N LEU A 256 -1.73 0.93 16.41
CA LEU A 256 -1.00 2.14 16.83
C LEU A 256 -1.95 3.31 17.11
N ALA A 257 -3.02 3.46 16.32
CA ALA A 257 -4.05 4.47 16.54
C ALA A 257 -4.89 4.23 17.83
N ALA A 258 -4.82 3.01 18.39
CA ALA A 258 -5.39 2.62 19.67
C ALA A 258 -4.33 2.56 20.80
N ASP A 259 -3.21 3.30 20.65
CA ASP A 259 -2.12 3.41 21.61
C ASP A 259 -1.43 2.08 21.98
N SER A 260 -1.49 1.08 21.09
CA SER A 260 -0.72 -0.16 21.27
C SER A 260 0.78 0.08 21.15
N THR A 261 1.57 -0.70 21.86
CA THR A 261 3.03 -0.68 21.67
C THR A 261 3.40 -1.13 20.25
N PRO A 262 4.53 -0.69 19.66
CA PRO A 262 4.95 -1.10 18.32
C PRO A 262 5.01 -2.62 18.13
N VAL A 263 5.47 -3.37 19.13
CA VAL A 263 5.51 -4.83 19.12
C VAL A 263 4.09 -5.43 19.06
N ALA A 264 3.19 -4.98 19.92
CA ALA A 264 1.80 -5.45 19.91
C ALA A 264 1.07 -5.08 18.60
N ALA A 265 1.31 -3.88 18.08
CA ALA A 265 0.77 -3.44 16.80
C ALA A 265 1.29 -4.29 15.63
N THR A 266 2.56 -4.67 15.63
CA THR A 266 3.16 -5.56 14.63
C THR A 266 2.53 -6.96 14.68
N MET A 267 2.24 -7.50 15.86
CA MET A 267 1.49 -8.76 15.99
C MET A 267 0.08 -8.68 15.36
N LEU A 268 -0.63 -7.56 15.57
CA LEU A 268 -1.93 -7.34 14.93
C LEU A 268 -1.81 -7.16 13.42
N GLY A 269 -0.70 -6.59 12.93
CA GLY A 269 -0.32 -6.60 11.52
C GLY A 269 -0.21 -8.01 10.95
N HIS A 270 0.53 -8.91 11.63
CA HIS A 270 0.62 -10.32 11.24
C HIS A 270 -0.74 -11.02 11.21
N HIS A 271 -1.60 -10.80 12.22
CA HIS A 271 -2.96 -11.36 12.24
C HIS A 271 -3.82 -10.87 11.07
N SER A 272 -3.70 -9.60 10.69
CA SER A 272 -4.44 -9.03 9.57
C SER A 272 -3.95 -9.58 8.23
N ALA A 273 -2.64 -9.69 8.03
CA ALA A 273 -2.04 -10.32 6.85
C ALA A 273 -2.47 -11.80 6.72
N ALA A 274 -2.41 -12.56 7.82
CA ALA A 274 -2.82 -13.96 7.84
C ALA A 274 -4.29 -14.15 7.42
N ARG A 275 -5.19 -13.31 7.93
CA ARG A 275 -6.61 -13.34 7.53
C ARG A 275 -6.80 -13.03 6.04
N ALA A 276 -6.08 -12.04 5.50
CA ALA A 276 -6.17 -11.69 4.09
C ALA A 276 -5.68 -12.83 3.18
N ILE A 277 -4.55 -13.45 3.50
CA ILE A 277 -4.00 -14.60 2.77
C ILE A 277 -4.95 -15.80 2.81
N THR A 278 -5.53 -16.11 3.99
CA THR A 278 -6.46 -17.24 4.14
C THR A 278 -7.74 -17.02 3.33
N ALA A 279 -8.27 -15.79 3.32
CA ALA A 279 -9.45 -15.45 2.53
C ALA A 279 -9.18 -15.56 1.02
N ALA A 280 -8.01 -15.11 0.54
CA ALA A 280 -7.61 -15.21 -0.87
C ALA A 280 -7.35 -16.65 -1.33
N SER A 281 -6.89 -17.53 -0.41
CA SER A 281 -6.59 -18.94 -0.72
C SER A 281 -7.83 -19.84 -0.71
N GLY A 282 -8.94 -19.39 -0.13
CA GLY A 282 -10.21 -20.13 -0.03
C GLY A 282 -11.23 -19.78 -1.13
N ALA A 283 -10.94 -18.80 -1.95
CA ALA A 283 -11.73 -18.37 -3.12
C ALA A 283 -11.09 -18.92 -4.40
#